data_389818fff401fe68c5723e31d754c330
#
_entry.id   389818fff401fe68c5723e31d754c330
#
_cell.length_a   1.000
_cell.length_b   1.000
_cell.length_c   1.000
_cell.angle_alpha   90.00
_cell.angle_beta   90.00
_cell.angle_gamma   90.00
#
_symmetry.space_group_name_H-M   'P 1'
#
loop_
_entity.id
_entity.type
_entity.pdbx_description
1 polymer ?
#
loop_
_entity_poly.entity_id
_entity_poly.type
_entity_poly.pdbx_seq_one_letter_code
_entity_poly.pdbx_strand_id
1 'polypeptide(L)'
;MSGLSSLQRAWRNALLSVVFPLALAGCSTWSAPTSIDDAPLRERAVSATRQDVRVSAAVLGSEDSRRMFGADINRNNVQPLWIEVQNRTSQSLWLLQSGTDPDYFSSLEVAWSLHSHLGTTTNARIDDHFNALAFKNPIPPGETRSGILLTNPDRDPKLVNIDLFGSRTLIPFTLFVPVPDDLPDTRLALTLFKYPDQEITDYHDLASLRAALERLPCCAIDPQATTGADPLNVIAIGNIGDIGAAMVRRSYHRNLHEADLAQRLFGRKPDVVLRKQAQAGAPATSIRAWLAPIRFNAESVYVVQVGRPVGGRFAHKGGADDVLHDDVDEARNFLVQDMMYSGGLEKLGFVNGVGPVPQAHARTTLNGAHYFTDGLRAVMFFATRPLSFSNVEILKWVPYLEERESAAREGNADAGK
;
A
#
# COMPACT_ATOMS: atom_id res chain seq x y z
N MET A 1 87.48 -11.18 11.36
CA MET A 1 86.34 -10.30 11.11
C MET A 1 85.85 -10.52 9.71
N SER A 2 85.07 -11.54 9.43
CA SER A 2 84.42 -11.81 8.13
C SER A 2 83.40 -12.95 8.33
N GLY A 3 82.15 -12.62 8.59
CA GLY A 3 81.15 -13.65 8.80
C GLY A 3 79.72 -13.12 9.00
N LEU A 4 79.37 -11.97 8.35
CA LEU A 4 78.02 -11.37 8.54
C LEU A 4 77.31 -10.94 7.24
N SER A 5 77.78 -11.39 6.06
CA SER A 5 77.22 -10.94 4.78
C SER A 5 76.37 -11.99 4.01
N SER A 6 76.29 -13.23 4.47
CA SER A 6 75.57 -14.29 3.75
C SER A 6 74.15 -14.54 4.23
N LEU A 7 73.82 -14.21 5.50
CA LEU A 7 72.49 -14.42 6.08
C LEU A 7 71.44 -13.33 5.70
N GLN A 8 71.89 -12.13 5.37
CA GLN A 8 70.95 -11.06 4.98
C GLN A 8 70.46 -11.14 3.52
N ARG A 9 71.12 -11.89 2.64
CA ARG A 9 70.65 -12.11 1.25
C ARG A 9 69.63 -13.24 1.13
N ALA A 10 69.66 -14.22 2.01
CA ALA A 10 68.70 -15.33 2.00
C ALA A 10 67.28 -14.90 2.44
N TRP A 11 67.14 -13.93 3.34
CA TRP A 11 65.86 -13.44 3.87
C TRP A 11 65.17 -12.46 2.94
N ARG A 12 65.88 -11.75 2.05
CA ARG A 12 65.24 -10.83 1.09
C ARG A 12 64.60 -11.55 -0.08
N ASN A 13 65.05 -12.73 -0.45
CA ASN A 13 64.48 -13.50 -1.57
C ASN A 13 63.34 -14.42 -1.13
N ALA A 14 63.24 -14.78 0.15
CA ALA A 14 62.12 -15.55 0.70
C ALA A 14 60.86 -14.71 0.94
N LEU A 15 60.97 -13.39 1.17
CA LEU A 15 59.81 -12.47 1.37
C LEU A 15 59.18 -12.00 0.06
N LEU A 16 59.85 -12.13 -1.10
CA LEU A 16 59.31 -11.75 -2.39
C LEU A 16 58.52 -12.87 -3.08
N SER A 17 58.67 -14.13 -2.63
CA SER A 17 57.97 -15.28 -3.22
C SER A 17 56.64 -15.66 -2.59
N VAL A 18 56.25 -15.04 -1.44
CA VAL A 18 55.01 -15.36 -0.72
C VAL A 18 53.87 -14.34 -0.97
N VAL A 19 54.18 -13.21 -1.59
CA VAL A 19 53.16 -12.12 -1.79
C VAL A 19 52.44 -12.20 -3.12
N PHE A 20 52.84 -13.08 -4.05
CA PHE A 20 52.30 -13.09 -5.42
C PHE A 20 51.13 -14.06 -5.73
N PRO A 21 50.72 -15.02 -4.89
CA PRO A 21 49.52 -15.81 -5.22
C PRO A 21 48.23 -15.33 -4.59
N LEU A 22 48.18 -14.21 -3.85
CA LEU A 22 46.93 -13.75 -3.18
C LEU A 22 46.13 -12.72 -3.98
N ALA A 23 46.56 -12.33 -5.15
CA ALA A 23 45.88 -11.30 -5.95
C ALA A 23 44.96 -11.86 -7.08
N LEU A 24 44.76 -13.19 -7.14
CA LEU A 24 43.94 -13.83 -8.20
C LEU A 24 42.58 -14.40 -7.68
N ALA A 25 42.23 -14.11 -6.46
CA ALA A 25 40.92 -14.54 -5.93
C ALA A 25 39.96 -13.36 -5.89
N GLY A 26 39.23 -13.07 -6.97
CA GLY A 26 38.20 -12.07 -6.87
C GLY A 26 37.57 -11.51 -8.12
N CYS A 27 37.69 -12.15 -9.27
CA CYS A 27 36.75 -11.89 -10.35
C CYS A 27 35.73 -13.04 -10.38
N SER A 28 34.68 -12.96 -9.58
CA SER A 28 33.50 -13.80 -9.83
C SER A 28 32.92 -13.35 -11.17
N THR A 29 33.32 -14.01 -12.25
CA THR A 29 32.71 -13.80 -13.56
C THR A 29 31.25 -14.20 -13.44
N TRP A 30 30.34 -13.29 -13.75
CA TRP A 30 28.93 -13.61 -13.85
C TRP A 30 28.75 -14.84 -14.76
N SER A 31 27.90 -15.76 -14.33
CA SER A 31 27.52 -16.96 -15.11
C SER A 31 26.02 -17.00 -15.25
N ALA A 32 25.54 -17.23 -16.47
CA ALA A 32 24.11 -17.45 -16.69
C ALA A 32 23.64 -18.67 -15.89
N PRO A 33 22.47 -18.58 -15.22
CA PRO A 33 21.85 -19.75 -14.63
C PRO A 33 21.63 -20.86 -15.66
N THR A 34 21.85 -22.12 -15.26
CA THR A 34 21.74 -23.26 -16.16
C THR A 34 20.31 -23.59 -16.56
N SER A 35 19.33 -23.19 -15.76
CA SER A 35 17.90 -23.30 -16.06
C SER A 35 17.15 -22.16 -15.41
N ILE A 36 16.13 -21.67 -16.09
CA ILE A 36 15.16 -20.72 -15.55
C ILE A 36 13.97 -21.54 -15.04
N ASP A 37 13.77 -21.57 -13.72
CA ASP A 37 12.64 -22.23 -13.10
C ASP A 37 11.80 -21.19 -12.34
N ASP A 38 10.59 -20.93 -12.85
CA ASP A 38 9.62 -20.02 -12.24
C ASP A 38 8.55 -20.74 -11.40
N ALA A 39 8.61 -22.08 -11.26
CA ALA A 39 7.65 -22.83 -10.47
C ALA A 39 7.56 -22.35 -9.02
N PRO A 40 8.65 -22.08 -8.27
CA PRO A 40 8.56 -21.56 -6.92
C PRO A 40 7.92 -20.17 -6.82
N LEU A 41 8.05 -19.36 -7.89
CA LEU A 41 7.39 -18.04 -7.96
C LEU A 41 5.89 -18.22 -8.17
N ARG A 42 5.49 -19.13 -9.05
CA ARG A 42 4.09 -19.46 -9.35
C ARG A 42 3.36 -20.03 -8.13
N GLU A 43 4.02 -20.87 -7.34
CA GLU A 43 3.44 -21.49 -6.14
C GLU A 43 3.06 -20.46 -5.06
N ARG A 44 3.85 -19.39 -4.90
CA ARG A 44 3.59 -18.35 -3.90
C ARG A 44 2.92 -17.11 -4.46
N ALA A 45 2.63 -17.07 -5.76
CA ALA A 45 2.07 -15.91 -6.42
C ALA A 45 0.67 -15.57 -5.89
N VAL A 46 0.43 -14.28 -5.71
CA VAL A 46 -0.92 -13.75 -5.50
C VAL A 46 -1.60 -13.67 -6.85
N SER A 47 -2.85 -14.15 -6.93
CA SER A 47 -3.58 -14.21 -8.19
C SER A 47 -4.94 -13.56 -8.08
N ALA A 48 -5.40 -12.97 -9.18
CA ALA A 48 -6.78 -12.49 -9.34
C ALA A 48 -7.30 -12.84 -10.74
N THR A 49 -8.63 -12.95 -10.86
CA THR A 49 -9.29 -13.24 -12.15
C THR A 49 -10.41 -12.23 -12.39
N ARG A 50 -10.46 -11.67 -13.60
CA ARG A 50 -11.49 -10.72 -14.05
C ARG A 50 -11.67 -10.85 -15.57
N GLN A 51 -12.90 -10.87 -16.07
CA GLN A 51 -13.22 -10.87 -17.50
C GLN A 51 -12.44 -11.91 -18.34
N ASP A 52 -12.41 -13.16 -17.88
CA ASP A 52 -11.67 -14.27 -18.52
C ASP A 52 -10.15 -14.07 -18.61
N VAL A 53 -9.61 -13.17 -17.80
CA VAL A 53 -8.17 -13.00 -17.63
C VAL A 53 -7.79 -13.33 -16.19
N ARG A 54 -6.78 -14.17 -16.04
CA ARG A 54 -6.12 -14.41 -14.73
C ARG A 54 -4.75 -13.78 -14.75
N VAL A 55 -4.44 -13.04 -13.70
CA VAL A 55 -3.10 -12.51 -13.45
C VAL A 55 -2.55 -13.12 -12.17
N SER A 56 -1.24 -13.34 -12.15
CA SER A 56 -0.50 -13.81 -10.98
C SER A 56 0.78 -12.99 -10.84
N ALA A 57 1.17 -12.64 -9.62
CA ALA A 57 2.38 -11.88 -9.38
C ALA A 57 3.12 -12.38 -8.12
N ALA A 58 4.45 -12.34 -8.17
CA ALA A 58 5.33 -12.66 -7.05
C ALA A 58 6.55 -11.73 -7.07
N VAL A 59 6.89 -11.13 -5.93
CA VAL A 59 8.13 -10.36 -5.78
C VAL A 59 9.29 -11.33 -5.58
N LEU A 60 10.43 -11.06 -6.21
CA LEU A 60 11.65 -11.83 -6.05
C LEU A 60 12.50 -11.26 -4.91
N GLY A 61 12.85 -12.11 -3.96
CA GLY A 61 13.86 -11.80 -2.96
C GLY A 61 15.29 -12.03 -3.48
N SER A 62 16.27 -11.82 -2.60
CA SER A 62 17.70 -11.95 -2.92
C SER A 62 18.08 -13.34 -3.43
N GLU A 63 17.49 -14.40 -2.88
CA GLU A 63 17.75 -15.78 -3.32
C GLU A 63 17.19 -16.04 -4.73
N ASP A 64 15.95 -15.63 -4.98
CA ASP A 64 15.33 -15.74 -6.30
C ASP A 64 16.09 -14.92 -7.35
N SER A 65 16.54 -13.71 -7.00
CA SER A 65 17.34 -12.88 -7.88
C SER A 65 18.63 -13.59 -8.30
N ARG A 66 19.36 -14.20 -7.37
CA ARG A 66 20.57 -14.99 -7.71
C ARG A 66 20.24 -16.17 -8.59
N ARG A 67 19.13 -16.87 -8.31
CA ARG A 67 18.70 -18.02 -9.12
C ARG A 67 18.28 -17.63 -10.52
N MET A 68 17.56 -16.52 -10.68
CA MET A 68 17.00 -16.10 -11.96
C MET A 68 17.99 -15.27 -12.80
N PHE A 69 18.79 -14.40 -12.18
CA PHE A 69 19.67 -13.46 -12.85
C PHE A 69 21.16 -13.81 -12.74
N GLY A 70 21.52 -14.82 -11.95
CA GLY A 70 22.93 -15.11 -11.65
C GLY A 70 23.58 -14.06 -10.73
N ALA A 71 22.81 -13.10 -10.22
CA ALA A 71 23.26 -12.03 -9.36
C ALA A 71 22.11 -11.54 -8.45
N ASP A 72 22.47 -10.98 -7.30
CA ASP A 72 21.53 -10.35 -6.38
C ASP A 72 21.28 -8.90 -6.78
N ILE A 73 20.35 -8.68 -7.71
CA ILE A 73 20.02 -7.33 -8.20
C ILE A 73 19.22 -6.49 -7.19
N ASN A 74 18.65 -7.11 -6.15
CA ASN A 74 17.99 -6.37 -5.07
C ASN A 74 18.97 -5.43 -4.35
N ARG A 75 20.27 -5.77 -4.30
CA ARG A 75 21.31 -4.90 -3.74
C ARG A 75 21.54 -3.62 -4.54
N ASN A 76 21.13 -3.58 -5.79
CA ASN A 76 21.20 -2.42 -6.67
C ASN A 76 19.94 -1.56 -6.58
N ASN A 77 19.15 -1.73 -5.52
CA ASN A 77 17.88 -1.02 -5.31
C ASN A 77 16.84 -1.31 -6.41
N VAL A 78 16.87 -2.54 -6.96
CA VAL A 78 15.89 -3.05 -7.92
C VAL A 78 15.10 -4.16 -7.25
N GLN A 79 13.79 -4.11 -7.35
CA GLN A 79 12.89 -5.14 -6.84
C GLN A 79 12.22 -5.85 -8.02
N PRO A 80 12.70 -7.04 -8.42
CA PRO A 80 12.11 -7.77 -9.54
C PRO A 80 10.73 -8.29 -9.18
N LEU A 81 9.81 -8.17 -10.11
CA LEU A 81 8.43 -8.64 -10.00
C LEU A 81 8.14 -9.62 -11.13
N TRP A 82 7.90 -10.88 -10.79
CA TRP A 82 7.42 -11.87 -11.74
C TRP A 82 5.92 -11.68 -11.94
N ILE A 83 5.48 -11.66 -13.20
CA ILE A 83 4.07 -11.54 -13.60
C ILE A 83 3.75 -12.67 -14.57
N GLU A 84 2.60 -13.32 -14.37
CA GLU A 84 2.01 -14.25 -15.33
C GLU A 84 0.60 -13.76 -15.67
N VAL A 85 0.30 -13.73 -16.96
CA VAL A 85 -1.02 -13.36 -17.49
C VAL A 85 -1.55 -14.51 -18.33
N GLN A 86 -2.68 -15.07 -17.94
CA GLN A 86 -3.45 -16.03 -18.70
C GLN A 86 -4.61 -15.30 -19.39
N ASN A 87 -4.50 -15.13 -20.70
CA ASN A 87 -5.51 -14.45 -21.52
C ASN A 87 -6.46 -15.47 -22.14
N ARG A 88 -7.65 -15.64 -21.58
CA ARG A 88 -8.70 -16.51 -22.12
C ARG A 88 -9.72 -15.73 -22.98
N THR A 89 -9.49 -14.45 -23.23
CA THR A 89 -10.32 -13.61 -24.09
C THR A 89 -10.05 -13.91 -25.56
N SER A 90 -10.89 -13.39 -26.44
CA SER A 90 -10.75 -13.49 -27.91
C SER A 90 -9.83 -12.42 -28.52
N GLN A 91 -9.22 -11.54 -27.72
CA GLN A 91 -8.39 -10.44 -28.21
C GLN A 91 -6.97 -10.47 -27.59
N SER A 92 -6.00 -9.91 -28.31
CA SER A 92 -4.68 -9.70 -27.75
C SER A 92 -4.71 -8.61 -26.69
N LEU A 93 -3.96 -8.82 -25.61
CA LEU A 93 -3.82 -7.87 -24.50
C LEU A 93 -2.37 -7.38 -24.40
N TRP A 94 -2.21 -6.16 -23.86
CA TRP A 94 -0.91 -5.53 -23.61
C TRP A 94 -0.83 -5.16 -22.14
N LEU A 95 0.21 -5.61 -21.47
CA LEU A 95 0.54 -5.15 -20.12
C LEU A 95 1.12 -3.73 -20.20
N LEU A 96 0.48 -2.80 -19.51
CA LEU A 96 0.98 -1.44 -19.35
C LEU A 96 1.97 -1.41 -18.17
N GLN A 97 3.24 -1.63 -18.44
CA GLN A 97 4.28 -1.78 -17.41
C GLN A 97 4.42 -0.53 -16.53
N SER A 98 4.26 0.67 -17.09
CA SER A 98 4.25 1.92 -16.33
C SER A 98 3.03 2.08 -15.40
N GLY A 99 1.97 1.30 -15.59
CA GLY A 99 0.86 1.21 -14.64
C GLY A 99 1.24 0.45 -13.37
N THR A 100 2.17 -0.49 -13.49
CA THR A 100 2.71 -1.25 -12.35
C THR A 100 3.75 -0.44 -11.57
N ASP A 101 4.67 0.20 -12.28
CA ASP A 101 5.66 1.13 -11.73
C ASP A 101 5.95 2.21 -12.79
N PRO A 102 5.62 3.50 -12.54
CA PRO A 102 5.87 4.57 -13.51
C PRO A 102 7.34 4.73 -13.91
N ASP A 103 8.25 4.41 -12.98
CA ASP A 103 9.70 4.54 -13.14
C ASP A 103 10.39 3.18 -13.16
N TYR A 104 9.73 2.15 -13.74
CA TYR A 104 10.32 0.82 -13.88
C TYR A 104 11.61 0.84 -14.70
N PHE A 105 12.53 -0.08 -14.40
CA PHE A 105 13.80 -0.20 -15.11
C PHE A 105 13.66 -1.07 -16.36
N SER A 106 14.31 -0.70 -17.44
CA SER A 106 14.46 -1.60 -18.57
C SER A 106 15.42 -2.76 -18.22
N SER A 107 15.21 -3.92 -18.86
CA SER A 107 16.09 -5.08 -18.64
C SER A 107 17.57 -4.76 -18.96
N LEU A 108 17.82 -3.98 -20.00
CA LEU A 108 19.17 -3.58 -20.41
C LEU A 108 19.83 -2.63 -19.38
N GLU A 109 19.05 -1.70 -18.81
CA GLU A 109 19.56 -0.76 -17.79
C GLU A 109 20.07 -1.49 -16.55
N VAL A 110 19.32 -2.48 -16.05
CA VAL A 110 19.76 -3.28 -14.91
C VAL A 110 20.90 -4.22 -15.28
N ALA A 111 20.87 -4.82 -16.47
CA ALA A 111 21.96 -5.65 -17.00
C ALA A 111 23.29 -4.90 -17.01
N TRP A 112 23.27 -3.63 -17.38
CA TRP A 112 24.48 -2.79 -17.40
C TRP A 112 25.12 -2.59 -16.03
N SER A 113 24.36 -2.69 -14.95
CA SER A 113 24.92 -2.64 -13.59
C SER A 113 25.86 -3.81 -13.27
N LEU A 114 25.80 -4.88 -14.06
CA LEU A 114 26.62 -6.09 -13.93
C LEU A 114 27.75 -6.15 -14.96
N HIS A 115 27.81 -5.20 -15.89
CA HIS A 115 28.85 -5.17 -16.93
C HIS A 115 30.24 -4.94 -16.34
N SER A 116 31.22 -5.58 -16.92
CA SER A 116 32.63 -5.34 -16.63
C SER A 116 33.33 -4.70 -17.84
N HIS A 117 34.31 -3.83 -17.57
CA HIS A 117 35.07 -3.13 -18.61
C HIS A 117 35.91 -4.05 -19.52
N LEU A 118 36.15 -5.30 -19.09
CA LEU A 118 37.03 -6.26 -19.78
C LEU A 118 36.29 -7.44 -20.42
N GLY A 119 34.95 -7.46 -20.35
CA GLY A 119 34.17 -8.65 -20.67
C GLY A 119 33.09 -8.45 -21.73
N THR A 120 33.41 -7.97 -22.96
CA THR A 120 32.41 -7.70 -24.01
C THR A 120 31.48 -8.88 -24.31
N THR A 121 32.02 -10.11 -24.43
CA THR A 121 31.23 -11.34 -24.66
C THR A 121 30.37 -11.68 -23.46
N THR A 122 30.86 -11.50 -22.23
CA THR A 122 30.08 -11.73 -21.01
C THR A 122 28.99 -10.70 -20.88
N ASN A 123 29.25 -9.43 -21.17
CA ASN A 123 28.28 -8.35 -21.15
C ASN A 123 27.10 -8.63 -22.10
N ALA A 124 27.39 -9.05 -23.35
CA ALA A 124 26.37 -9.42 -24.32
C ALA A 124 25.50 -10.58 -23.81
N ARG A 125 26.09 -11.58 -23.15
CA ARG A 125 25.34 -12.70 -22.55
C ARG A 125 24.47 -12.25 -21.37
N ILE A 126 24.90 -11.27 -20.56
CA ILE A 126 24.09 -10.65 -19.51
C ILE A 126 22.88 -9.97 -20.13
N ASP A 127 23.08 -9.14 -21.14
CA ASP A 127 22.03 -8.42 -21.85
C ASP A 127 20.98 -9.37 -22.44
N ASP A 128 21.43 -10.41 -23.16
CA ASP A 128 20.55 -11.42 -23.73
C ASP A 128 19.74 -12.16 -22.67
N HIS A 129 20.38 -12.51 -21.54
CA HIS A 129 19.72 -13.21 -20.44
C HIS A 129 18.65 -12.35 -19.78
N PHE A 130 18.95 -11.09 -19.44
CA PHE A 130 17.99 -10.16 -18.87
C PHE A 130 16.82 -9.88 -19.82
N ASN A 131 17.13 -9.72 -21.11
CA ASN A 131 16.09 -9.54 -22.10
C ASN A 131 15.19 -10.78 -22.26
N ALA A 132 15.74 -11.99 -22.13
CA ALA A 132 14.97 -13.23 -22.18
C ALA A 132 14.01 -13.37 -20.99
N LEU A 133 14.38 -12.88 -19.79
CA LEU A 133 13.55 -12.91 -18.60
C LEU A 133 12.44 -11.84 -18.58
N ALA A 134 12.60 -10.77 -19.34
CA ALA A 134 11.66 -9.64 -19.33
C ALA A 134 10.27 -10.06 -19.83
N PHE A 135 9.22 -9.50 -19.23
CA PHE A 135 7.84 -9.70 -19.70
C PHE A 135 7.68 -9.17 -21.13
N LYS A 136 7.10 -9.96 -22.02
CA LYS A 136 6.93 -9.65 -23.44
C LYS A 136 5.46 -9.42 -23.79
N ASN A 137 5.20 -8.27 -24.39
CA ASN A 137 3.93 -7.96 -25.04
C ASN A 137 3.97 -8.34 -26.53
N PRO A 138 2.79 -8.55 -27.17
CA PRO A 138 1.46 -8.71 -26.60
C PRO A 138 1.23 -10.09 -26.01
N ILE A 139 0.11 -10.27 -25.29
CA ILE A 139 -0.39 -11.57 -24.81
C ILE A 139 -1.51 -11.99 -25.77
N PRO A 140 -1.29 -12.94 -26.69
CA PRO A 140 -2.31 -13.37 -27.66
C PRO A 140 -3.53 -14.03 -27.01
N PRO A 141 -4.66 -14.12 -27.74
CA PRO A 141 -5.84 -14.86 -27.32
C PRO A 141 -5.50 -16.31 -26.98
N GLY A 142 -6.02 -16.82 -25.85
CA GLY A 142 -5.82 -18.20 -25.41
C GLY A 142 -4.42 -18.54 -24.86
N GLU A 143 -3.49 -17.61 -24.87
CA GLU A 143 -2.13 -17.84 -24.38
C GLU A 143 -1.93 -17.43 -22.91
N THR A 144 -0.91 -18.06 -22.32
CA THR A 144 -0.33 -17.66 -21.05
C THR A 144 1.06 -17.14 -21.28
N ARG A 145 1.39 -15.95 -20.75
CA ARG A 145 2.72 -15.38 -20.78
C ARG A 145 3.18 -15.00 -19.41
N SER A 146 4.43 -15.34 -19.09
CA SER A 146 5.10 -14.91 -17.87
C SER A 146 6.40 -14.18 -18.21
N GLY A 147 6.86 -13.38 -17.25
CA GLY A 147 8.13 -12.66 -17.35
C GLY A 147 8.35 -11.77 -16.15
N ILE A 148 9.49 -11.12 -16.11
CA ILE A 148 9.90 -10.27 -15.01
C ILE A 148 9.83 -8.80 -15.41
N LEU A 149 9.27 -7.98 -14.55
CA LEU A 149 9.33 -6.53 -14.57
C LEU A 149 10.30 -6.08 -13.47
N LEU A 150 11.21 -5.18 -13.81
CA LEU A 150 12.22 -4.65 -12.89
C LEU A 150 11.69 -3.33 -12.31
N THR A 151 11.33 -3.34 -11.04
CA THR A 151 10.61 -2.22 -10.38
C THR A 151 11.44 -1.60 -9.27
N ASN A 152 11.03 -0.41 -8.84
CA ASN A 152 11.58 0.22 -7.65
C ASN A 152 11.20 -0.57 -6.39
N PRO A 153 12.05 -0.55 -5.34
CA PRO A 153 11.74 -1.19 -4.08
C PRO A 153 10.52 -0.59 -3.40
N ASP A 154 9.68 -1.47 -2.86
CA ASP A 154 8.55 -1.12 -2.03
C ASP A 154 8.52 -2.00 -0.78
N ARG A 155 7.79 -1.57 0.24
CA ARG A 155 7.65 -2.30 1.50
C ARG A 155 6.63 -3.42 1.39
N ASP A 156 6.68 -4.37 2.31
CA ASP A 156 5.68 -5.43 2.42
C ASP A 156 4.33 -4.91 2.98
N PRO A 157 3.20 -5.24 2.33
CA PRO A 157 3.09 -5.83 1.00
C PRO A 157 3.26 -4.80 -0.13
N LYS A 158 3.92 -5.20 -1.23
CA LYS A 158 4.01 -4.37 -2.45
C LYS A 158 2.64 -4.27 -3.11
N LEU A 159 2.21 -3.04 -3.37
CA LEU A 159 1.03 -2.77 -4.19
C LEU A 159 1.39 -2.91 -5.67
N VAL A 160 0.79 -3.90 -6.34
CA VAL A 160 1.02 -4.18 -7.75
C VAL A 160 -0.25 -3.91 -8.55
N ASN A 161 -0.22 -2.88 -9.39
CA ASN A 161 -1.27 -2.64 -10.37
C ASN A 161 -0.88 -3.33 -11.68
N ILE A 162 -1.77 -4.12 -12.24
CA ILE A 162 -1.60 -4.80 -13.53
C ILE A 162 -2.74 -4.32 -14.43
N ASP A 163 -2.43 -3.41 -15.33
CA ASP A 163 -3.36 -2.88 -16.30
C ASP A 163 -3.15 -3.54 -17.65
N LEU A 164 -4.16 -4.27 -18.12
CA LEU A 164 -4.14 -4.96 -19.40
C LEU A 164 -5.01 -4.23 -20.40
N PHE A 165 -4.39 -3.70 -21.44
CA PHE A 165 -5.04 -2.96 -22.49
C PHE A 165 -5.31 -3.85 -23.70
N GLY A 166 -6.56 -3.84 -24.20
CA GLY A 166 -6.98 -4.50 -25.42
C GLY A 166 -7.75 -3.54 -26.33
N SER A 167 -8.33 -4.07 -27.40
CA SER A 167 -9.16 -3.26 -28.28
C SER A 167 -10.41 -2.76 -27.53
N ARG A 168 -10.45 -1.46 -27.24
CA ARG A 168 -11.55 -0.79 -26.49
C ARG A 168 -11.80 -1.34 -25.08
N THR A 169 -10.80 -1.99 -24.48
CA THR A 169 -10.93 -2.63 -23.18
C THR A 169 -9.71 -2.32 -22.34
N LEU A 170 -9.93 -1.95 -21.09
CA LEU A 170 -8.91 -1.90 -20.06
C LEU A 170 -9.37 -2.80 -18.91
N ILE A 171 -8.54 -3.78 -18.55
CA ILE A 171 -8.81 -4.74 -17.47
C ILE A 171 -7.80 -4.48 -16.35
N PRO A 172 -8.18 -3.71 -15.33
CA PRO A 172 -7.30 -3.40 -14.22
C PRO A 172 -7.34 -4.48 -13.14
N PHE A 173 -6.18 -4.76 -12.55
CA PHE A 173 -6.02 -5.57 -11.36
C PHE A 173 -5.18 -4.81 -10.35
N THR A 174 -5.49 -5.02 -9.07
CA THR A 174 -4.69 -4.54 -7.94
C THR A 174 -4.42 -5.71 -7.02
N LEU A 175 -3.14 -6.00 -6.80
CA LEU A 175 -2.67 -7.10 -5.96
C LEU A 175 -1.79 -6.55 -4.84
N PHE A 176 -1.90 -7.14 -3.65
CA PHE A 176 -0.96 -6.95 -2.56
C PHE A 176 -0.04 -8.17 -2.51
N VAL A 177 1.17 -8.00 -3.00
CA VAL A 177 2.13 -9.08 -3.15
C VAL A 177 3.14 -9.04 -2.00
N PRO A 178 3.29 -10.14 -1.23
CA PRO A 178 4.29 -10.21 -0.17
C PRO A 178 5.70 -9.97 -0.71
N VAL A 179 6.50 -9.19 0.03
CA VAL A 179 7.92 -8.96 -0.28
C VAL A 179 8.75 -9.98 0.51
N PRO A 180 9.47 -10.90 -0.14
CA PRO A 180 10.41 -11.80 0.54
C PRO A 180 11.52 -10.98 1.21
N ASP A 181 12.09 -11.54 2.28
CA ASP A 181 13.20 -10.95 3.05
C ASP A 181 12.85 -9.70 3.87
N ASP A 182 11.61 -9.22 3.82
CA ASP A 182 11.13 -8.23 4.77
C ASP A 182 10.80 -8.91 6.11
N LEU A 183 10.99 -8.19 7.23
CA LEU A 183 10.94 -8.77 8.57
C LEU A 183 9.64 -9.53 8.85
N PRO A 184 9.68 -10.69 9.55
CA PRO A 184 8.55 -11.60 9.73
C PRO A 184 7.32 -11.03 10.45
N ASP A 185 7.40 -9.87 11.08
CA ASP A 185 6.31 -9.26 11.86
C ASP A 185 5.15 -8.69 11.02
N THR A 186 5.30 -8.62 9.70
CA THR A 186 4.26 -8.10 8.81
C THR A 186 3.45 -9.20 8.10
N ARG A 187 3.82 -10.47 8.26
CA ARG A 187 3.13 -11.62 7.64
C ARG A 187 1.84 -12.07 8.34
N LEU A 188 1.17 -11.21 9.07
CA LEU A 188 -0.20 -11.50 9.43
C LEU A 188 -1.03 -11.46 8.14
N ALA A 189 -1.17 -12.64 7.50
CA ALA A 189 -2.18 -12.84 6.48
C ALA A 189 -3.45 -12.15 6.96
N LEU A 190 -4.02 -11.27 6.13
CA LEU A 190 -5.32 -10.65 6.40
C LEU A 190 -6.38 -11.77 6.44
N THR A 191 -6.46 -12.49 7.56
CA THR A 191 -7.68 -13.20 7.89
C THR A 191 -8.68 -12.12 8.31
N LEU A 192 -9.19 -11.40 7.30
CA LEU A 192 -10.22 -10.41 7.52
C LEU A 192 -11.42 -11.12 8.11
N PHE A 193 -11.96 -10.55 9.16
CA PHE A 193 -13.21 -11.01 9.73
C PHE A 193 -14.30 -10.95 8.65
N LYS A 194 -15.18 -11.95 8.66
CA LYS A 194 -16.35 -11.99 7.78
C LYS A 194 -17.57 -12.28 8.63
N TYR A 195 -18.60 -11.46 8.48
CA TYR A 195 -19.90 -11.78 9.04
C TYR A 195 -20.53 -12.93 8.28
N PRO A 196 -21.32 -13.81 8.95
CA PRO A 196 -22.26 -14.69 8.26
C PRO A 196 -23.24 -13.87 7.41
N ASP A 197 -23.60 -14.36 6.21
CA ASP A 197 -24.44 -13.57 5.28
C ASP A 197 -25.79 -13.17 5.88
N GLN A 198 -26.35 -13.97 6.78
CA GLN A 198 -27.61 -13.67 7.47
C GLN A 198 -27.51 -12.50 8.47
N GLU A 199 -26.33 -12.13 8.88
CA GLU A 199 -26.07 -10.99 9.78
C GLU A 199 -25.85 -9.68 9.03
N ILE A 200 -25.72 -9.72 7.70
CA ILE A 200 -25.41 -8.58 6.87
C ILE A 200 -26.69 -7.99 6.28
N THR A 201 -26.83 -6.67 6.38
CA THR A 201 -27.87 -5.92 5.66
C THR A 201 -27.24 -5.26 4.44
N ASP A 202 -27.71 -5.61 3.24
CA ASP A 202 -27.29 -4.98 1.98
C ASP A 202 -28.27 -3.87 1.58
N TYR A 203 -27.79 -2.66 1.44
CA TYR A 203 -28.56 -1.48 1.03
C TYR A 203 -28.30 -1.21 -0.46
N HIS A 204 -29.36 -0.81 -1.19
CA HIS A 204 -29.27 -0.57 -2.64
C HIS A 204 -29.60 0.87 -3.05
N ASP A 205 -29.99 1.70 -2.10
CA ASP A 205 -30.23 3.12 -2.33
C ASP A 205 -29.49 3.98 -1.30
N LEU A 206 -29.14 5.19 -1.72
CA LEU A 206 -28.32 6.10 -0.90
C LEU A 206 -29.06 6.66 0.31
N ALA A 207 -30.39 6.76 0.30
CA ALA A 207 -31.16 7.33 1.41
C ALA A 207 -31.24 6.33 2.57
N SER A 208 -31.55 5.06 2.28
CA SER A 208 -31.59 4.00 3.30
C SER A 208 -30.18 3.70 3.84
N LEU A 209 -29.15 3.74 2.98
CA LEU A 209 -27.77 3.64 3.42
C LEU A 209 -27.43 4.78 4.39
N ARG A 210 -27.68 6.05 4.04
CA ARG A 210 -27.42 7.21 4.89
C ARG A 210 -28.04 7.02 6.27
N ALA A 211 -29.33 6.66 6.31
CA ALA A 211 -30.04 6.43 7.58
C ALA A 211 -29.43 5.28 8.41
N ALA A 212 -28.87 4.25 7.76
CA ALA A 212 -28.17 3.17 8.46
C ALA A 212 -26.82 3.64 9.02
N LEU A 213 -26.03 4.40 8.24
CA LEU A 213 -24.74 4.94 8.65
C LEU A 213 -24.86 5.91 9.84
N GLU A 214 -25.91 6.71 9.90
CA GLU A 214 -26.19 7.64 11.01
C GLU A 214 -26.53 6.91 12.32
N ARG A 215 -27.00 5.66 12.25
CA ARG A 215 -27.31 4.82 13.43
C ARG A 215 -26.14 4.00 13.96
N LEU A 216 -25.02 3.96 13.24
CA LEU A 216 -23.82 3.25 13.71
C LEU A 216 -23.29 3.85 15.02
N PRO A 217 -22.63 3.06 15.89
CA PRO A 217 -22.06 3.55 17.13
C PRO A 217 -21.17 4.78 16.92
N CYS A 218 -21.22 5.75 17.81
CA CYS A 218 -20.43 6.99 17.70
C CYS A 218 -18.93 6.73 17.82
N CYS A 219 -18.60 5.74 18.61
CA CYS A 219 -17.28 5.69 19.22
C CYS A 219 -16.80 4.25 19.40
N ALA A 220 -15.48 4.05 19.30
CA ALA A 220 -14.81 2.86 19.77
C ALA A 220 -14.61 2.96 21.29
N ILE A 221 -14.73 1.83 21.99
CA ILE A 221 -14.61 1.74 23.45
C ILE A 221 -13.48 0.80 23.84
N ASP A 222 -12.92 0.98 25.02
CA ASP A 222 -12.09 -0.03 25.67
C ASP A 222 -12.91 -0.61 26.85
N PRO A 223 -13.21 -1.93 26.85
CA PRO A 223 -13.97 -2.55 27.93
C PRO A 223 -13.30 -2.45 29.31
N GLN A 224 -11.99 -2.19 29.35
CA GLN A 224 -11.23 -2.03 30.59
C GLN A 224 -11.13 -0.57 31.05
N ALA A 225 -11.40 0.40 30.16
CA ALA A 225 -11.42 1.81 30.51
C ALA A 225 -12.72 2.19 31.21
N THR A 226 -12.62 2.94 32.30
CA THR A 226 -13.77 3.44 33.04
C THR A 226 -14.38 4.69 32.40
N THR A 227 -13.61 5.40 31.58
CA THR A 227 -14.00 6.66 30.93
C THR A 227 -13.27 6.78 29.58
N GLY A 228 -13.86 7.59 28.71
CA GLY A 228 -13.28 7.88 27.38
C GLY A 228 -13.85 6.99 26.27
N ALA A 229 -13.84 7.53 25.08
CA ALA A 229 -14.20 6.83 23.85
C ALA A 229 -13.59 7.56 22.65
N ASP A 230 -13.12 6.80 21.66
CA ASP A 230 -12.54 7.39 20.46
C ASP A 230 -13.61 7.58 19.37
N PRO A 231 -13.79 8.82 18.85
CA PRO A 231 -14.82 9.11 17.86
C PRO A 231 -14.55 8.39 16.53
N LEU A 232 -15.59 7.79 15.97
CA LEU A 232 -15.57 7.10 14.68
C LEU A 232 -15.99 8.08 13.59
N ASN A 233 -15.05 8.82 13.04
CA ASN A 233 -15.25 10.02 12.23
C ASN A 233 -15.21 9.78 10.71
N VAL A 234 -15.07 8.52 10.27
CA VAL A 234 -15.01 8.16 8.85
C VAL A 234 -15.74 6.84 8.59
N ILE A 235 -16.35 6.72 7.42
CA ILE A 235 -16.86 5.48 6.82
C ILE A 235 -16.14 5.26 5.49
N ALA A 236 -15.66 4.05 5.26
CA ALA A 236 -15.10 3.63 3.99
C ALA A 236 -15.96 2.52 3.38
N ILE A 237 -16.40 2.70 2.14
CA ILE A 237 -17.27 1.77 1.41
C ILE A 237 -16.54 1.31 0.15
N GLY A 238 -16.41 0.01 -0.03
CA GLY A 238 -15.73 -0.58 -1.18
C GLY A 238 -15.07 -1.92 -0.87
N ASN A 239 -14.41 -2.47 -1.87
CA ASN A 239 -13.58 -3.65 -1.69
C ASN A 239 -12.34 -3.29 -0.86
N ILE A 240 -11.98 -4.16 0.09
CA ILE A 240 -10.83 -3.91 0.98
C ILE A 240 -9.50 -3.74 0.22
N GLY A 241 -9.34 -4.43 -0.92
CA GLY A 241 -8.18 -4.28 -1.79
C GLY A 241 -8.10 -2.88 -2.40
N ASP A 242 -9.22 -2.33 -2.86
CA ASP A 242 -9.28 -0.98 -3.46
C ASP A 242 -9.07 0.11 -2.40
N ILE A 243 -9.68 -0.05 -1.21
CA ILE A 243 -9.44 0.83 -0.06
C ILE A 243 -7.96 0.81 0.32
N GLY A 244 -7.38 -0.38 0.48
CA GLY A 244 -5.97 -0.57 0.81
C GLY A 244 -5.05 0.05 -0.24
N ALA A 245 -5.35 -0.12 -1.53
CA ALA A 245 -4.58 0.47 -2.62
C ALA A 245 -4.56 2.00 -2.54
N ALA A 246 -5.71 2.63 -2.28
CA ALA A 246 -5.80 4.08 -2.10
C ALA A 246 -4.97 4.55 -0.89
N MET A 247 -5.01 3.80 0.22
CA MET A 247 -4.23 4.09 1.42
C MET A 247 -2.72 3.98 1.17
N VAL A 248 -2.26 2.88 0.54
CA VAL A 248 -0.84 2.65 0.26
C VAL A 248 -0.27 3.71 -0.69
N ARG A 249 -1.02 4.13 -1.72
CA ARG A 249 -0.60 5.25 -2.61
C ARG A 249 -0.35 6.56 -1.85
N ARG A 250 -0.88 6.70 -0.65
CA ARG A 250 -0.68 7.86 0.23
C ARG A 250 0.22 7.55 1.42
N SER A 251 1.01 6.46 1.34
CA SER A 251 2.01 6.04 2.34
C SER A 251 1.42 5.62 3.68
N TYR A 252 0.18 5.12 3.69
CA TYR A 252 -0.36 4.41 4.85
C TYR A 252 0.07 2.94 4.78
N HIS A 253 0.78 2.49 5.80
CA HIS A 253 1.26 1.11 5.90
C HIS A 253 0.70 0.44 7.15
N ARG A 254 0.64 -0.88 7.14
CA ARG A 254 0.25 -1.65 8.33
C ARG A 254 1.29 -1.44 9.42
N ASN A 255 0.80 -1.04 10.58
CA ASN A 255 1.66 -0.90 11.76
C ASN A 255 0.75 -1.01 13.00
N LEU A 256 0.76 -2.19 13.61
CA LEU A 256 -0.08 -2.53 14.76
C LEU A 256 0.72 -2.30 16.05
N HIS A 257 0.13 -1.52 16.97
CA HIS A 257 0.64 -1.37 18.33
C HIS A 257 -0.29 -2.06 19.33
N GLU A 258 0.21 -2.46 20.48
CA GLU A 258 -0.62 -3.13 21.52
C GLU A 258 -1.83 -2.30 21.95
N ALA A 259 -1.66 -0.98 22.06
CA ALA A 259 -2.74 -0.05 22.39
C ALA A 259 -3.93 -0.10 21.40
N ASP A 260 -3.68 -0.45 20.13
CA ASP A 260 -4.74 -0.61 19.14
C ASP A 260 -5.61 -1.83 19.45
N LEU A 261 -5.04 -2.84 20.09
CA LEU A 261 -5.74 -4.09 20.42
C LEU A 261 -6.69 -3.97 21.61
N ALA A 262 -6.63 -2.90 22.38
CA ALA A 262 -7.57 -2.64 23.48
C ALA A 262 -8.93 -2.15 22.97
N GLN A 263 -8.96 -1.41 21.86
CA GLN A 263 -10.17 -0.81 21.31
C GLN A 263 -11.14 -1.84 20.73
N ARG A 264 -12.42 -1.59 20.92
CA ARG A 264 -13.50 -2.47 20.47
C ARG A 264 -14.60 -1.69 19.76
N LEU A 265 -15.08 -2.27 18.67
CA LEU A 265 -16.32 -1.93 18.01
C LEU A 265 -17.01 -3.23 17.61
N PHE A 266 -18.32 -3.32 17.74
CA PHE A 266 -19.09 -4.56 17.53
C PHE A 266 -18.52 -5.75 18.35
N GLY A 267 -17.98 -5.49 19.56
CA GLY A 267 -17.35 -6.48 20.42
C GLY A 267 -15.97 -6.97 19.94
N ARG A 268 -15.41 -6.44 18.84
CA ARG A 268 -14.18 -6.93 18.18
C ARG A 268 -13.07 -5.89 18.21
N LYS A 269 -11.83 -6.39 18.09
CA LYS A 269 -10.63 -5.58 17.80
C LYS A 269 -10.72 -4.98 16.40
N PRO A 270 -9.94 -3.94 16.07
CA PRO A 270 -9.85 -3.45 14.70
C PRO A 270 -9.45 -4.57 13.72
N ASP A 271 -10.10 -4.60 12.56
CA ASP A 271 -9.77 -5.52 11.48
C ASP A 271 -8.50 -5.06 10.74
N VAL A 272 -8.32 -3.74 10.66
CA VAL A 272 -7.18 -3.11 9.98
C VAL A 272 -6.65 -1.96 10.83
N VAL A 273 -5.32 -1.88 10.97
CA VAL A 273 -4.63 -0.74 11.56
C VAL A 273 -3.56 -0.27 10.59
N LEU A 274 -3.62 1.01 10.22
CA LEU A 274 -2.66 1.65 9.32
C LEU A 274 -2.07 2.89 9.97
N ARG A 275 -0.84 3.20 9.60
CA ARG A 275 -0.14 4.42 10.03
C ARG A 275 0.58 5.08 8.87
N LYS A 276 0.58 6.41 8.89
CA LYS A 276 1.35 7.24 7.97
C LYS A 276 2.27 8.15 8.75
N GLN A 277 3.57 8.00 8.57
CA GLN A 277 4.60 8.85 9.14
C GLN A 277 5.10 9.85 8.09
N ALA A 278 5.19 11.12 8.47
CA ALA A 278 5.76 12.15 7.58
C ALA A 278 7.28 12.00 7.42
N GLN A 279 7.96 11.54 8.48
CA GLN A 279 9.40 11.28 8.52
C GLN A 279 9.68 10.17 9.54
N ALA A 280 10.83 9.49 9.41
CA ALA A 280 11.25 8.49 10.39
C ALA A 280 11.33 9.09 11.80
N GLY A 281 10.65 8.46 12.77
CA GLY A 281 10.60 8.93 14.17
C GLY A 281 9.59 10.05 14.44
N ALA A 282 8.86 10.55 13.43
CA ALA A 282 7.77 11.48 13.64
C ALA A 282 6.50 10.75 14.10
N PRO A 283 5.62 11.40 14.88
CA PRO A 283 4.30 10.87 15.20
C PRO A 283 3.50 10.54 13.94
N ALA A 284 2.79 9.42 13.95
CA ALA A 284 2.08 8.90 12.78
C ALA A 284 0.58 9.23 12.84
N THR A 285 0.00 9.65 11.71
CA THR A 285 -1.45 9.59 11.53
C THR A 285 -1.89 8.13 11.60
N SER A 286 -2.82 7.81 12.49
CA SER A 286 -3.30 6.44 12.73
C SER A 286 -4.71 6.24 12.22
N ILE A 287 -4.96 5.08 11.65
CA ILE A 287 -6.26 4.63 11.16
C ILE A 287 -6.56 3.28 11.80
N ARG A 288 -7.76 3.13 12.38
CA ARG A 288 -8.32 1.86 12.84
C ARG A 288 -9.65 1.66 12.15
N ALA A 289 -9.84 0.50 11.55
CA ALA A 289 -11.04 0.19 10.78
C ALA A 289 -11.67 -1.12 11.24
N TRP A 290 -12.99 -1.13 11.29
CA TRP A 290 -13.82 -2.30 11.64
C TRP A 290 -14.84 -2.53 10.53
N LEU A 291 -14.95 -3.77 10.07
CA LEU A 291 -16.02 -4.18 9.17
C LEU A 291 -17.37 -4.07 9.91
N ALA A 292 -18.32 -3.37 9.32
CA ALA A 292 -19.68 -3.31 9.80
C ALA A 292 -20.55 -4.44 9.20
N PRO A 293 -21.64 -4.85 9.87
CA PRO A 293 -22.59 -5.82 9.31
C PRO A 293 -23.52 -5.19 8.27
N ILE A 294 -22.93 -4.35 7.38
CA ILE A 294 -23.63 -3.56 6.37
C ILE A 294 -22.86 -3.68 5.06
N ARG A 295 -23.61 -3.80 3.96
CA ARG A 295 -23.09 -3.65 2.59
C ARG A 295 -23.89 -2.58 1.84
N PHE A 296 -23.28 -2.05 0.80
CA PHE A 296 -23.94 -1.21 -0.20
C PHE A 296 -23.66 -1.77 -1.59
N ASN A 297 -24.69 -2.28 -2.26
CA ASN A 297 -24.57 -2.96 -3.56
C ASN A 297 -23.47 -4.04 -3.54
N ALA A 298 -23.48 -4.89 -2.53
CA ALA A 298 -22.50 -5.94 -2.25
C ALA A 298 -21.09 -5.45 -1.81
N GLU A 299 -20.82 -4.14 -1.81
CA GLU A 299 -19.57 -3.57 -1.31
C GLU A 299 -19.58 -3.45 0.22
N SER A 300 -18.46 -3.79 0.84
CA SER A 300 -18.30 -3.77 2.30
C SER A 300 -18.25 -2.36 2.86
N VAL A 301 -18.80 -2.18 4.06
CA VAL A 301 -18.77 -0.92 4.81
C VAL A 301 -17.83 -1.08 6.01
N TYR A 302 -16.86 -0.20 6.14
CA TYR A 302 -15.93 -0.12 7.25
C TYR A 302 -16.17 1.16 8.06
N VAL A 303 -16.27 1.02 9.36
CA VAL A 303 -16.30 2.15 10.29
C VAL A 303 -14.87 2.43 10.73
N VAL A 304 -14.46 3.68 10.62
CA VAL A 304 -13.05 4.06 10.74
C VAL A 304 -12.89 5.17 11.78
N GLN A 305 -11.91 5.00 12.63
CA GLN A 305 -11.36 6.02 13.49
C GLN A 305 -10.05 6.50 12.86
N VAL A 306 -9.94 7.79 12.61
CA VAL A 306 -8.68 8.41 12.21
C VAL A 306 -8.25 9.42 13.26
N GLY A 307 -6.97 9.36 13.64
CA GLY A 307 -6.34 10.29 14.55
C GLY A 307 -5.04 10.83 13.97
N ARG A 308 -4.82 12.12 14.14
CA ARG A 308 -3.60 12.80 13.73
C ARG A 308 -2.87 13.32 14.96
N PRO A 309 -1.56 13.05 15.12
CA PRO A 309 -0.82 13.54 16.27
C PRO A 309 -0.56 15.04 16.15
N VAL A 310 -0.48 15.69 17.29
CA VAL A 310 -0.02 17.08 17.40
C VAL A 310 1.49 17.11 17.30
N GLY A 311 2.01 18.08 16.57
CA GLY A 311 3.38 18.52 16.72
C GLY A 311 4.30 18.18 15.55
N GLY A 312 4.27 16.98 15.00
CA GLY A 312 5.19 16.63 13.91
C GLY A 312 6.59 17.23 14.10
N ARG A 313 7.08 17.99 13.10
CA ARG A 313 8.39 18.69 13.17
C ARG A 313 8.45 19.85 14.16
N PHE A 314 7.32 20.25 14.73
CA PHE A 314 7.22 21.33 15.74
C PHE A 314 7.07 20.78 17.17
N ALA A 315 7.00 19.45 17.35
CA ALA A 315 6.97 18.85 18.68
C ALA A 315 8.30 19.13 19.41
N HIS A 316 8.22 19.58 20.65
CA HIS A 316 9.42 19.69 21.47
C HIS A 316 9.93 18.29 21.79
N LYS A 317 11.26 18.08 21.71
CA LYS A 317 11.90 16.84 22.14
C LYS A 317 11.51 16.54 23.58
N GLY A 318 10.75 15.45 23.80
CA GLY A 318 10.28 15.03 25.13
C GLY A 318 8.77 15.13 25.36
N GLY A 319 7.98 15.56 24.37
CA GLY A 319 6.52 15.42 24.41
C GLY A 319 6.08 13.97 24.21
N ALA A 320 4.96 13.58 24.83
CA ALA A 320 4.36 12.26 24.60
C ALA A 320 4.04 12.10 23.10
N ASP A 321 4.58 11.05 22.48
CA ASP A 321 4.52 10.81 21.04
C ASP A 321 3.09 10.56 20.50
N ASP A 322 2.08 10.47 21.38
CA ASP A 322 0.72 10.05 21.06
C ASP A 322 -0.38 11.07 21.41
N VAL A 323 -0.04 12.34 21.59
CA VAL A 323 -1.07 13.36 21.81
C VAL A 323 -1.77 13.63 20.48
N LEU A 324 -3.00 13.17 20.36
CA LEU A 324 -3.86 13.46 19.19
C LEU A 324 -4.26 14.94 19.18
N HIS A 325 -4.49 15.47 18.00
CA HIS A 325 -5.05 16.79 17.82
C HIS A 325 -6.45 16.85 18.43
N ASP A 326 -6.74 17.86 19.24
CA ASP A 326 -8.03 18.03 19.93
C ASP A 326 -9.19 18.17 18.93
N ASP A 327 -8.97 18.80 17.79
CA ASP A 327 -9.89 18.81 16.66
C ASP A 327 -9.77 17.52 15.84
N VAL A 328 -10.64 16.56 16.12
CA VAL A 328 -10.62 15.28 15.40
C VAL A 328 -11.17 15.40 13.97
N ASP A 329 -11.82 16.51 13.62
CA ASP A 329 -12.32 16.76 12.28
C ASP A 329 -11.17 17.13 11.35
N GLU A 330 -10.07 17.72 11.85
CA GLU A 330 -8.85 17.94 11.07
C GLU A 330 -8.26 16.63 10.57
N ALA A 331 -8.17 15.60 11.43
CA ALA A 331 -7.68 14.28 11.03
C ALA A 331 -8.59 13.64 9.96
N ARG A 332 -9.91 13.76 10.11
CA ARG A 332 -10.91 13.32 9.12
C ARG A 332 -10.70 14.02 7.79
N ASN A 333 -10.62 15.33 7.81
CA ASN A 333 -10.47 16.15 6.60
C ASN A 333 -9.12 15.92 5.91
N PHE A 334 -8.06 15.69 6.68
CA PHE A 334 -6.76 15.30 6.15
C PHE A 334 -6.83 13.96 5.40
N LEU A 335 -7.48 12.95 5.99
CA LEU A 335 -7.65 11.66 5.32
C LEU A 335 -8.49 11.78 4.05
N VAL A 336 -9.58 12.56 4.06
CA VAL A 336 -10.39 12.82 2.87
C VAL A 336 -9.52 13.37 1.73
N GLN A 337 -8.69 14.39 2.01
CA GLN A 337 -7.80 14.96 1.02
C GLN A 337 -6.78 13.93 0.51
N ASP A 338 -6.20 13.14 1.40
CA ASP A 338 -5.28 12.07 1.00
C ASP A 338 -5.96 11.08 0.05
N MET A 339 -7.21 10.68 0.35
CA MET A 339 -7.95 9.73 -0.52
C MET A 339 -8.34 10.37 -1.86
N MET A 340 -8.65 11.65 -1.90
CA MET A 340 -8.83 12.37 -3.18
C MET A 340 -7.54 12.33 -4.01
N TYR A 341 -6.39 12.66 -3.40
CA TYR A 341 -5.08 12.61 -4.10
C TYR A 341 -4.59 11.21 -4.43
N SER A 342 -5.12 10.16 -3.79
CA SER A 342 -4.80 8.77 -4.17
C SER A 342 -5.44 8.37 -5.50
N GLY A 343 -6.44 9.15 -5.98
CA GLY A 343 -7.31 8.78 -7.08
C GLY A 343 -8.28 7.64 -6.76
N GLY A 344 -8.31 7.15 -5.51
CA GLY A 344 -9.15 6.03 -5.10
C GLY A 344 -10.57 6.40 -4.67
N LEU A 345 -10.95 7.68 -4.71
CA LEU A 345 -12.25 8.14 -4.26
C LEU A 345 -13.23 8.30 -5.44
N GLU A 346 -14.37 7.62 -5.36
CA GLU A 346 -15.45 7.73 -6.34
C GLU A 346 -16.53 8.73 -5.89
N LYS A 347 -16.99 8.61 -4.61
CA LYS A 347 -18.00 9.49 -4.03
C LYS A 347 -17.60 9.92 -2.64
N LEU A 348 -17.97 11.13 -2.26
CA LEU A 348 -17.78 11.69 -0.94
C LEU A 348 -19.09 12.30 -0.44
N GLY A 349 -19.45 11.99 0.79
CA GLY A 349 -20.55 12.63 1.51
C GLY A 349 -20.23 12.77 2.99
N PHE A 350 -21.09 13.46 3.72
CA PHE A 350 -20.99 13.57 5.16
C PHE A 350 -22.34 13.22 5.81
N VAL A 351 -22.29 12.51 6.92
CA VAL A 351 -23.48 12.12 7.68
C VAL A 351 -23.30 12.40 9.15
N ASN A 352 -24.39 12.58 9.86
CA ASN A 352 -24.37 12.59 11.32
C ASN A 352 -23.92 11.23 11.88
N GLY A 353 -23.53 11.18 13.15
CA GLY A 353 -23.27 9.88 13.76
C GLY A 353 -22.27 9.91 14.92
N VAL A 354 -21.32 10.83 14.95
CA VAL A 354 -20.44 11.04 16.11
C VAL A 354 -21.18 11.82 17.20
N GLY A 355 -21.99 12.79 16.81
CA GLY A 355 -22.62 13.77 17.67
C GLY A 355 -21.69 14.94 17.97
N PRO A 356 -22.17 16.18 17.87
CA PRO A 356 -21.35 17.35 18.06
C PRO A 356 -20.81 17.44 19.49
N VAL A 357 -19.53 17.82 19.60
CA VAL A 357 -18.84 18.06 20.88
C VAL A 357 -18.22 19.44 20.81
N PRO A 358 -18.82 20.46 21.45
CA PRO A 358 -18.27 21.80 21.47
C PRO A 358 -16.92 21.87 22.16
N GLN A 359 -16.00 22.71 21.68
CA GLN A 359 -14.68 22.89 22.26
C GLN A 359 -14.75 23.29 23.76
N ALA A 360 -15.76 24.08 24.17
CA ALA A 360 -15.95 24.47 25.56
C ALA A 360 -16.33 23.28 26.49
N HIS A 361 -16.78 22.16 25.94
CA HIS A 361 -17.19 20.96 26.65
C HIS A 361 -16.54 19.70 26.01
N ALA A 362 -15.25 19.80 25.72
CA ALA A 362 -14.46 18.72 25.13
C ALA A 362 -14.64 17.40 25.90
N ARG A 363 -14.73 16.29 25.15
CA ARG A 363 -14.78 14.93 25.72
C ARG A 363 -13.39 14.33 25.79
N THR A 364 -13.27 13.23 26.53
CA THR A 364 -12.01 12.53 26.71
C THR A 364 -11.94 11.31 25.80
N THR A 365 -10.82 11.13 25.09
CA THR A 365 -10.47 9.94 24.32
C THR A 365 -10.03 8.79 25.25
N LEU A 366 -9.88 7.59 24.70
CA LEU A 366 -9.41 6.41 25.44
C LEU A 366 -8.01 6.57 26.02
N ASN A 367 -7.14 7.37 25.41
CA ASN A 367 -5.80 7.67 25.90
C ASN A 367 -5.74 8.90 26.84
N GLY A 368 -6.90 9.45 27.23
CA GLY A 368 -6.99 10.56 28.17
C GLY A 368 -6.85 11.96 27.56
N ALA A 369 -6.62 12.09 26.25
CA ALA A 369 -6.64 13.37 25.57
C ALA A 369 -8.05 13.93 25.43
N HIS A 370 -8.17 15.26 25.34
CA HIS A 370 -9.47 15.88 25.07
C HIS A 370 -9.73 15.93 23.55
N TYR A 371 -11.01 15.97 23.15
CA TYR A 371 -11.39 16.20 21.78
C TYR A 371 -12.71 16.96 21.64
N PHE A 372 -12.85 17.68 20.53
CA PHE A 372 -14.09 18.28 20.06
C PHE A 372 -14.32 17.94 18.58
N THR A 373 -15.56 18.06 18.10
CA THR A 373 -15.96 17.67 16.74
C THR A 373 -17.27 18.34 16.34
N ASP A 374 -17.46 18.58 15.04
CA ASP A 374 -18.73 18.99 14.43
C ASP A 374 -19.80 17.86 14.49
N GLY A 375 -19.39 16.64 14.80
CA GLY A 375 -20.26 15.46 14.95
C GLY A 375 -20.48 14.67 13.66
N LEU A 376 -19.87 15.07 12.55
CA LEU A 376 -20.04 14.43 11.26
C LEU A 376 -19.04 13.29 11.03
N ARG A 377 -19.44 12.35 10.19
CA ARG A 377 -18.58 11.33 9.55
C ARG A 377 -18.43 11.62 8.09
N ALA A 378 -17.20 11.60 7.59
CA ALA A 378 -16.96 11.54 6.15
C ALA A 378 -17.28 10.12 5.63
N VAL A 379 -18.07 10.02 4.57
CA VAL A 379 -18.40 8.76 3.90
C VAL A 379 -17.70 8.75 2.55
N MET A 380 -16.76 7.83 2.38
CA MET A 380 -15.91 7.69 1.21
C MET A 380 -16.24 6.39 0.49
N PHE A 381 -16.63 6.48 -0.78
CA PHE A 381 -16.82 5.34 -1.67
C PHE A 381 -15.56 5.17 -2.51
N PHE A 382 -14.99 3.97 -2.49
CA PHE A 382 -13.73 3.69 -3.15
C PHE A 382 -13.91 3.08 -4.52
N ALA A 383 -13.15 3.60 -5.49
CA ALA A 383 -13.15 3.13 -6.86
C ALA A 383 -12.22 1.93 -7.06
N THR A 384 -12.60 1.03 -7.99
CA THR A 384 -11.77 -0.11 -8.39
C THR A 384 -10.53 0.27 -9.23
N ARG A 385 -10.44 1.53 -9.64
CA ARG A 385 -9.33 2.09 -10.43
C ARG A 385 -9.15 3.57 -10.08
N PRO A 386 -7.96 4.13 -10.26
CA PRO A 386 -7.74 5.56 -10.03
C PRO A 386 -8.64 6.44 -10.91
N LEU A 387 -9.20 7.45 -10.29
CA LEU A 387 -10.07 8.45 -10.91
C LEU A 387 -9.45 9.85 -10.80
N SER A 388 -9.78 10.71 -11.77
CA SER A 388 -9.47 12.15 -11.69
C SER A 388 -10.37 12.83 -10.65
N PHE A 389 -9.90 13.92 -10.06
CA PHE A 389 -10.71 14.77 -9.17
C PHE A 389 -12.04 15.20 -9.77
N SER A 390 -12.06 15.48 -11.06
CA SER A 390 -13.28 15.88 -11.77
C SER A 390 -14.36 14.79 -11.83
N ASN A 391 -13.99 13.55 -11.54
CA ASN A 391 -14.89 12.40 -11.56
C ASN A 391 -15.40 12.02 -10.17
N VAL A 392 -14.94 12.70 -9.11
CA VAL A 392 -15.43 12.46 -7.74
C VAL A 392 -16.79 13.12 -7.58
N GLU A 393 -17.80 12.30 -7.26
CA GLU A 393 -19.15 12.78 -6.97
C GLU A 393 -19.25 13.26 -5.51
N ILE A 394 -19.62 14.52 -5.31
CA ILE A 394 -19.93 15.05 -3.98
C ILE A 394 -21.42 14.86 -3.72
N LEU A 395 -21.76 14.01 -2.75
CA LEU A 395 -23.14 13.74 -2.37
C LEU A 395 -23.74 14.93 -1.62
N LYS A 396 -25.01 15.22 -1.87
CA LYS A 396 -25.78 16.26 -1.16
C LYS A 396 -26.17 15.80 0.27
N TRP A 397 -25.22 15.25 0.98
CA TRP A 397 -25.39 14.75 2.34
C TRP A 397 -24.81 15.69 3.40
N VAL A 398 -24.30 16.83 2.99
CA VAL A 398 -23.64 17.79 3.86
C VAL A 398 -24.70 18.72 4.45
N PRO A 399 -25.07 18.61 5.74
CA PRO A 399 -26.15 19.39 6.32
C PRO A 399 -25.99 20.90 6.18
N TYR A 400 -24.76 21.41 6.32
CA TYR A 400 -24.49 22.85 6.23
C TYR A 400 -24.64 23.42 4.80
N LEU A 401 -24.57 22.61 3.76
CA LEU A 401 -24.86 23.05 2.38
C LEU A 401 -26.38 23.12 2.17
N GLU A 402 -27.15 22.19 2.71
CA GLU A 402 -28.62 22.21 2.68
C GLU A 402 -29.17 23.42 3.43
N GLU A 403 -28.61 23.77 4.60
CA GLU A 403 -28.98 24.96 5.38
C GLU A 403 -28.69 26.26 4.63
N ARG A 404 -27.55 26.35 3.89
CA ARG A 404 -27.23 27.53 3.07
C ARG A 404 -28.18 27.70 1.88
N GLU A 405 -28.60 26.62 1.24
CA GLU A 405 -29.58 26.68 0.17
C GLU A 405 -30.97 27.12 0.68
N SER A 406 -31.38 26.67 1.86
CA SER A 406 -32.62 27.07 2.51
C SER A 406 -32.61 28.56 2.90
N ALA A 407 -31.53 29.03 3.54
CA ALA A 407 -31.36 30.43 3.91
C ALA A 407 -31.27 31.35 2.67
N ALA A 408 -30.66 30.92 1.60
CA ALA A 408 -30.60 31.67 0.35
C ALA A 408 -31.96 31.75 -0.36
N ARG A 409 -32.82 30.73 -0.23
CA ARG A 409 -34.20 30.74 -0.76
C ARG A 409 -35.12 31.62 0.09
N GLU A 410 -35.01 31.59 1.41
CA GLU A 410 -35.75 32.47 2.31
C GLU A 410 -35.35 33.96 2.18
N GLY A 411 -34.04 34.25 2.04
CA GLY A 411 -33.54 35.58 1.83
C GLY A 411 -33.96 36.21 0.48
N ASN A 412 -34.13 35.40 -0.58
CA ASN A 412 -34.65 35.86 -1.85
C ASN A 412 -36.20 36.01 -1.87
N ALA A 413 -36.91 35.30 -0.99
CA ALA A 413 -38.36 35.46 -0.87
C ALA A 413 -38.76 36.76 -0.15
N ASP A 414 -37.92 37.26 0.79
CA ASP A 414 -38.13 38.49 1.50
C ASP A 414 -37.66 39.76 0.73
N ALA A 415 -36.73 39.61 -0.23
CA ALA A 415 -36.28 40.69 -1.08
C ALA A 415 -37.24 41.02 -2.25
N GLY A 416 -38.31 40.23 -2.41
CA GLY A 416 -39.31 40.39 -3.49
C GLY A 416 -40.69 40.90 -3.00
N LYS A 417 -40.81 41.40 -1.78
CA LYS A 417 -41.98 42.09 -1.25
C LYS A 417 -41.64 43.59 -1.05
#